data_364a6f4983ea4f3600206aa87e12c463
#
_entry.id   364a6f4983ea4f3600206aa87e12c463
#
_cell.length_a   1.000
_cell.length_b   1.000
_cell.length_c   1.000
_cell.angle_alpha   90.00
_cell.angle_beta   90.00
_cell.angle_gamma   90.00
#
_symmetry.space_group_name_H-M   'P 1'
#
loop_
_entity.id
_entity.type
_entity.pdbx_description
1 polymer ?
#
loop_
_entity_poly.entity_id
_entity_poly.type
_entity_poly.pdbx_seq_one_letter_code
_entity_poly.pdbx_strand_id
1 'polypeptide(L)'
;MRTAKPSYVRTLVMAALLGWGGGMAQAAEVLVAVAANFMQPMKQIAQAFAQHSGHQAQLSFGASGQLMAQIQNGAPYQVLLSADAAIPAQLVQKGLAVPHTSFTYAVGQLVLWSADPKLVDGQGDVLRKGSFQRIARANPKLAPYGAATVQVVERMGLAAVLQNI
;
A
#
# COMPACT_ATOMS: atom_id res chain seq x y z
N MET A 1 52.26 60.49 -33.81
CA MET A 1 51.04 60.53 -32.98
C MET A 1 50.12 59.35 -33.42
N ARG A 2 50.08 58.27 -32.63
CA ARG A 2 49.15 57.14 -32.83
C ARG A 2 48.24 57.07 -31.60
N THR A 3 46.99 57.39 -31.78
CA THR A 3 45.95 57.32 -30.73
C THR A 3 45.43 55.90 -30.62
N ALA A 4 45.61 55.26 -29.45
CA ALA A 4 45.05 54.00 -29.10
C ALA A 4 43.58 54.17 -28.73
N LYS A 5 42.65 53.37 -29.34
CA LYS A 5 41.26 53.29 -28.94
C LYS A 5 41.11 52.23 -27.80
N PRO A 6 40.39 52.53 -26.73
CA PRO A 6 40.15 51.57 -25.64
C PRO A 6 39.12 50.51 -26.03
N SER A 7 39.46 49.25 -25.73
CA SER A 7 38.63 48.04 -25.98
C SER A 7 37.66 47.74 -24.82
N TYR A 8 36.54 48.46 -24.78
CA TYR A 8 35.47 48.21 -23.77
C TYR A 8 34.42 47.18 -24.21
N VAL A 9 34.58 46.46 -25.34
CA VAL A 9 33.57 45.58 -25.91
C VAL A 9 33.73 44.11 -25.45
N ARG A 10 34.83 43.77 -24.74
CA ARG A 10 35.10 42.35 -24.40
C ARG A 10 34.58 41.89 -23.02
N THR A 11 34.09 42.78 -22.17
CA THR A 11 33.72 42.46 -20.78
C THR A 11 32.22 42.23 -20.56
N LEU A 12 31.38 42.45 -21.55
CA LEU A 12 29.91 42.36 -21.41
C LEU A 12 29.27 41.03 -21.86
N VAL A 13 30.02 40.10 -22.44
CA VAL A 13 29.50 38.81 -22.94
C VAL A 13 29.63 37.66 -21.91
N MET A 14 30.40 37.83 -20.84
CA MET A 14 30.68 36.75 -19.88
C MET A 14 29.74 36.73 -18.65
N ALA A 15 28.83 37.69 -18.51
CA ALA A 15 27.90 37.75 -17.37
C ALA A 15 26.48 37.16 -17.62
N ALA A 16 26.20 36.67 -18.85
CA ALA A 16 24.82 36.20 -19.21
C ALA A 16 24.66 34.66 -19.15
N LEU A 17 25.64 33.88 -18.73
CA LEU A 17 25.60 32.41 -18.70
C LEU A 17 25.43 31.79 -17.31
N LEU A 18 25.22 32.57 -16.26
CA LEU A 18 25.13 32.09 -14.87
C LEU A 18 23.70 32.03 -14.31
N GLY A 19 22.65 32.17 -15.13
CA GLY A 19 21.28 32.36 -14.69
C GLY A 19 20.31 31.19 -14.88
N TRP A 20 20.70 30.04 -15.47
CA TRP A 20 19.75 28.93 -15.72
C TRP A 20 20.18 27.61 -15.06
N GLY A 21 20.56 27.69 -13.83
CA GLY A 21 20.53 26.52 -12.93
C GLY A 21 19.13 26.32 -12.39
N GLY A 22 18.13 26.22 -13.24
CA GLY A 22 16.81 25.70 -12.84
C GLY A 22 16.99 24.26 -12.37
N GLY A 23 17.06 24.06 -11.05
CA GLY A 23 17.03 22.72 -10.47
C GLY A 23 15.79 22.01 -11.02
N MET A 24 15.96 21.05 -11.94
CA MET A 24 14.93 20.13 -12.29
C MET A 24 14.51 19.46 -10.98
N ALA A 25 13.32 19.77 -10.46
CA ALA A 25 12.74 19.04 -9.37
C ALA A 25 12.64 17.58 -9.83
N GLN A 26 13.60 16.75 -9.39
CA GLN A 26 13.63 15.35 -9.75
C GLN A 26 12.41 14.69 -9.10
N ALA A 27 11.60 14.01 -9.89
CA ALA A 27 10.48 13.23 -9.39
C ALA A 27 11.02 12.23 -8.36
N ALA A 28 10.60 12.37 -7.11
CA ALA A 28 10.98 11.43 -6.06
C ALA A 28 10.11 10.17 -6.16
N GLU A 29 10.71 9.02 -5.86
CA GLU A 29 9.99 7.75 -5.76
C GLU A 29 9.79 7.38 -4.29
N VAL A 30 8.63 6.82 -3.96
CA VAL A 30 8.32 6.26 -2.64
C VAL A 30 7.94 4.79 -2.78
N LEU A 31 8.59 3.92 -2.01
CA LEU A 31 8.34 2.47 -2.00
C LEU A 31 7.20 2.18 -1.02
N VAL A 32 6.10 1.66 -1.53
CA VAL A 32 4.87 1.44 -0.77
C VAL A 32 4.51 -0.03 -0.75
N ALA A 33 4.50 -0.64 0.44
CA ALA A 33 3.97 -1.97 0.67
C ALA A 33 2.46 -1.90 0.91
N VAL A 34 1.67 -2.67 0.18
CA VAL A 34 0.20 -2.55 0.19
C VAL A 34 -0.44 -3.92 0.39
N ALA A 35 -1.30 -4.04 1.39
CA ALA A 35 -2.11 -5.23 1.57
C ALA A 35 -2.97 -5.51 0.34
N ALA A 36 -2.99 -6.77 -0.12
CA ALA A 36 -3.58 -7.16 -1.39
C ALA A 36 -5.08 -6.80 -1.53
N ASN A 37 -5.80 -6.75 -0.41
CA ASN A 37 -7.22 -6.33 -0.39
C ASN A 37 -7.43 -4.86 -0.80
N PHE A 38 -6.38 -4.02 -0.71
CA PHE A 38 -6.45 -2.59 -1.06
C PHE A 38 -5.79 -2.28 -2.43
N MET A 39 -5.44 -3.31 -3.19
CA MET A 39 -4.71 -3.17 -4.46
C MET A 39 -5.40 -2.22 -5.45
N GLN A 40 -6.68 -2.40 -5.72
CA GLN A 40 -7.38 -1.61 -6.74
C GLN A 40 -7.52 -0.13 -6.34
N PRO A 41 -7.99 0.20 -5.12
CA PRO A 41 -8.00 1.60 -4.66
C PRO A 41 -6.61 2.23 -4.68
N MET A 42 -5.56 1.50 -4.23
CA MET A 42 -4.21 2.06 -4.17
C MET A 42 -3.62 2.39 -5.54
N LYS A 43 -3.91 1.61 -6.57
CA LYS A 43 -3.50 1.94 -7.95
C LYS A 43 -4.07 3.29 -8.40
N GLN A 44 -5.33 3.56 -8.09
CA GLN A 44 -5.98 4.84 -8.43
C GLN A 44 -5.38 5.99 -7.61
N ILE A 45 -5.13 5.77 -6.32
CA ILE A 45 -4.48 6.75 -5.43
C ILE A 45 -3.08 7.08 -5.95
N ALA A 46 -2.28 6.07 -6.31
CA ALA A 46 -0.93 6.27 -6.83
C ALA A 46 -0.91 7.07 -8.14
N GLN A 47 -1.88 6.82 -9.03
CA GLN A 47 -2.04 7.59 -10.25
C GLN A 47 -2.38 9.06 -9.96
N ALA A 48 -3.34 9.30 -9.07
CA ALA A 48 -3.71 10.65 -8.66
C ALA A 48 -2.54 11.36 -7.95
N PHE A 49 -1.81 10.67 -7.08
CA PHE A 49 -0.62 11.18 -6.42
C PHE A 49 0.43 11.64 -7.45
N ALA A 50 0.72 10.81 -8.46
CA ALA A 50 1.69 11.17 -9.50
C ALA A 50 1.25 12.41 -10.30
N GLN A 51 -0.04 12.49 -10.65
CA GLN A 51 -0.58 13.64 -11.38
C GLN A 51 -0.52 14.95 -10.59
N HIS A 52 -0.76 14.92 -9.26
CA HIS A 52 -0.81 16.13 -8.45
C HIS A 52 0.56 16.56 -7.90
N SER A 53 1.45 15.60 -7.61
CA SER A 53 2.72 15.90 -6.95
C SER A 53 3.94 15.84 -7.89
N GLY A 54 3.81 15.20 -9.05
CA GLY A 54 4.94 14.88 -9.91
C GLY A 54 5.82 13.75 -9.38
N HIS A 55 5.49 13.15 -8.22
CA HIS A 55 6.24 12.04 -7.62
C HIS A 55 5.62 10.69 -7.95
N GLN A 56 6.37 9.59 -7.79
CA GLN A 56 5.93 8.24 -8.13
C GLN A 56 5.82 7.36 -6.88
N ALA A 57 4.72 6.62 -6.75
CA ALA A 57 4.57 5.57 -5.75
C ALA A 57 4.85 4.20 -6.40
N GLN A 58 5.91 3.54 -5.99
CA GLN A 58 6.27 2.17 -6.39
C GLN A 58 5.53 1.18 -5.48
N LEU A 59 4.54 0.49 -6.03
CA LEU A 59 3.64 -0.36 -5.26
C LEU A 59 4.08 -1.81 -5.25
N SER A 60 4.18 -2.40 -4.05
CA SER A 60 4.37 -3.84 -3.83
C SER A 60 3.16 -4.40 -3.11
N PHE A 61 2.55 -5.47 -3.64
CA PHE A 61 1.33 -6.05 -3.09
C PHE A 61 1.59 -7.42 -2.45
N GLY A 62 0.96 -7.66 -1.30
CA GLY A 62 1.09 -8.94 -0.60
C GLY A 62 0.12 -9.08 0.58
N ALA A 63 0.13 -10.24 1.25
CA ALA A 63 -0.53 -10.36 2.54
C ALA A 63 0.22 -9.53 3.60
N SER A 64 -0.50 -8.86 4.50
CA SER A 64 0.12 -7.95 5.49
C SER A 64 1.22 -8.61 6.31
N GLY A 65 1.04 -9.87 6.71
CA GLY A 65 2.06 -10.64 7.44
C GLY A 65 3.32 -10.95 6.61
N GLN A 66 3.17 -11.17 5.29
CA GLN A 66 4.31 -11.33 4.39
C GLN A 66 5.08 -10.03 4.22
N LEU A 67 4.37 -8.90 4.06
CA LEU A 67 4.99 -7.57 3.97
C LEU A 67 5.72 -7.20 5.27
N MET A 68 5.12 -7.52 6.43
CA MET A 68 5.79 -7.38 7.73
C MET A 68 7.10 -8.19 7.79
N ALA A 69 7.08 -9.45 7.36
CA ALA A 69 8.27 -10.29 7.33
C ALA A 69 9.35 -9.71 6.41
N GLN A 70 8.98 -9.17 5.25
CA GLN A 70 9.92 -8.49 4.35
C GLN A 70 10.55 -7.25 5.01
N ILE A 71 9.75 -6.42 5.71
CA ILE A 71 10.26 -5.24 6.45
C ILE A 71 11.24 -5.68 7.54
N GLN A 72 10.92 -6.73 8.29
CA GLN A 72 11.81 -7.29 9.31
C GLN A 72 13.14 -7.83 8.75
N ASN A 73 13.13 -8.24 7.48
CA ASN A 73 14.32 -8.68 6.76
C ASN A 73 14.99 -7.56 5.94
N GLY A 74 14.65 -6.29 6.21
CA GLY A 74 15.33 -5.12 5.63
C GLY A 74 14.77 -4.67 4.27
N ALA A 75 13.56 -5.07 3.89
CA ALA A 75 12.93 -4.51 2.68
C ALA A 75 12.76 -2.99 2.83
N PRO A 76 13.14 -2.19 1.82
CA PRO A 76 13.26 -0.73 1.93
C PRO A 76 11.93 0.01 1.72
N TYR A 77 10.83 -0.53 2.24
CA TYR A 77 9.53 0.14 2.16
C TYR A 77 9.51 1.37 3.06
N GLN A 78 9.01 2.46 2.53
CA GLN A 78 8.88 3.75 3.23
C GLN A 78 7.47 3.96 3.77
N VAL A 79 6.47 3.30 3.18
CA VAL A 79 5.07 3.32 3.62
C VAL A 79 4.51 1.90 3.60
N LEU A 80 3.72 1.56 4.64
CA LEU A 80 2.97 0.31 4.71
C LEU A 80 1.48 0.60 4.86
N LEU A 81 0.66 0.06 3.94
CA LEU A 81 -0.79 -0.02 4.08
C LEU A 81 -1.17 -1.44 4.50
N SER A 82 -1.33 -1.64 5.80
CA SER A 82 -1.73 -2.93 6.37
C SER A 82 -3.25 -3.11 6.35
N ALA A 83 -3.71 -4.36 6.29
CA ALA A 83 -5.13 -4.70 6.41
C ALA A 83 -5.62 -4.78 7.88
N ASP A 84 -4.75 -4.55 8.85
CA ASP A 84 -5.05 -4.48 10.29
C ASP A 84 -4.20 -3.42 10.99
N ALA A 85 -4.54 -3.12 12.24
CA ALA A 85 -3.80 -2.20 13.09
C ALA A 85 -2.67 -2.90 13.89
N ALA A 86 -2.70 -4.23 14.03
CA ALA A 86 -1.76 -4.97 14.87
C ALA A 86 -0.36 -5.01 14.24
N ILE A 87 -0.25 -5.17 12.94
CA ILE A 87 1.03 -5.23 12.23
C ILE A 87 1.78 -3.90 12.29
N PRO A 88 1.17 -2.72 11.98
CA PRO A 88 1.84 -1.44 12.20
C PRO A 88 2.29 -1.22 13.65
N ALA A 89 1.45 -1.56 14.62
CA ALA A 89 1.80 -1.45 16.04
C ALA A 89 3.03 -2.31 16.42
N GLN A 90 3.10 -3.55 15.92
CA GLN A 90 4.26 -4.43 16.12
C GLN A 90 5.55 -3.87 15.48
N LEU A 91 5.44 -3.27 14.28
CA LEU A 91 6.60 -2.65 13.62
C LEU A 91 7.12 -1.45 14.41
N VAL A 92 6.21 -0.62 14.97
CA VAL A 92 6.60 0.48 15.88
C VAL A 92 7.30 -0.06 17.13
N GLN A 93 6.75 -1.09 17.78
CA GLN A 93 7.36 -1.71 18.97
C GLN A 93 8.76 -2.27 18.69
N LYS A 94 9.00 -2.75 17.47
CA LYS A 94 10.31 -3.27 17.03
C LYS A 94 11.27 -2.18 16.52
N GLY A 95 10.88 -0.91 16.55
CA GLY A 95 11.69 0.19 16.01
C GLY A 95 11.84 0.20 14.49
N LEU A 96 10.94 -0.51 13.78
CA LEU A 96 10.95 -0.65 12.32
C LEU A 96 9.94 0.28 11.62
N ALA A 97 9.17 1.04 12.39
CA ALA A 97 8.30 2.10 11.90
C ALA A 97 8.36 3.30 12.84
N VAL A 98 8.15 4.50 12.27
CA VAL A 98 8.21 5.77 13.02
C VAL A 98 7.01 5.85 13.98
N PRO A 99 7.21 6.10 15.28
CA PRO A 99 6.12 6.28 16.23
C PRO A 99 5.18 7.43 15.82
N HIS A 100 3.90 7.30 16.16
CA HIS A 100 2.85 8.32 15.92
C HIS A 100 2.52 8.61 14.45
N THR A 101 3.00 7.79 13.51
CA THR A 101 2.66 7.92 12.08
C THR A 101 1.55 6.97 11.65
N SER A 102 1.12 6.06 12.52
CA SER A 102 0.08 5.09 12.22
C SER A 102 -1.32 5.70 12.38
N PHE A 103 -2.18 5.49 11.39
CA PHE A 103 -3.59 5.89 11.43
C PHE A 103 -4.46 4.93 10.63
N THR A 104 -5.76 4.89 10.91
CA THR A 104 -6.72 4.09 10.15
C THR A 104 -7.10 4.83 8.87
N TYR A 105 -6.65 4.33 7.73
CA TYR A 105 -6.93 4.92 6.41
C TYR A 105 -8.23 4.42 5.77
N ALA A 106 -8.71 3.24 6.17
CA ALA A 106 -9.95 2.65 5.69
C ALA A 106 -10.47 1.60 6.68
N VAL A 107 -11.78 1.34 6.65
CA VAL A 107 -12.42 0.23 7.38
C VAL A 107 -12.98 -0.73 6.35
N GLY A 108 -12.44 -1.96 6.31
CA GLY A 108 -12.88 -3.02 5.43
C GLY A 108 -14.02 -3.84 6.04
N GLN A 109 -14.79 -4.50 5.18
CA GLN A 109 -15.82 -5.44 5.57
C GLN A 109 -15.50 -6.82 5.01
N LEU A 110 -15.76 -7.86 5.82
CA LEU A 110 -15.74 -9.24 5.37
C LEU A 110 -17.10 -9.58 4.77
N VAL A 111 -17.09 -10.19 3.59
CA VAL A 111 -18.30 -10.61 2.91
C VAL A 111 -18.22 -12.09 2.53
N LEU A 112 -19.36 -12.78 2.57
CA LEU A 112 -19.53 -14.07 1.92
C LEU A 112 -20.03 -13.81 0.50
N TRP A 113 -19.34 -14.35 -0.50
CA TRP A 113 -19.65 -14.10 -1.90
C TRP A 113 -19.70 -15.38 -2.72
N SER A 114 -20.58 -15.41 -3.71
CA SER A 114 -20.67 -16.45 -4.74
C SER A 114 -20.96 -15.83 -6.10
N ALA A 115 -20.45 -16.45 -7.16
CA ALA A 115 -20.85 -16.13 -8.53
C ALA A 115 -22.31 -16.54 -8.82
N ASP A 116 -22.84 -17.55 -8.09
CA ASP A 116 -24.27 -17.90 -8.12
C ASP A 116 -25.04 -16.98 -7.16
N PRO A 117 -25.88 -16.06 -7.66
CA PRO A 117 -26.63 -15.13 -6.84
C PRO A 117 -27.69 -15.79 -5.93
N LYS A 118 -28.00 -17.06 -6.16
CA LYS A 118 -28.98 -17.83 -5.37
C LYS A 118 -28.33 -18.59 -4.22
N LEU A 119 -27.01 -18.73 -4.21
CA LEU A 119 -26.29 -19.55 -3.25
C LEU A 119 -26.11 -18.85 -1.90
N VAL A 120 -25.83 -17.54 -1.91
CA VAL A 120 -25.55 -16.77 -0.70
C VAL A 120 -26.74 -15.88 -0.37
N ASP A 121 -27.24 -16.01 0.86
CA ASP A 121 -28.24 -15.13 1.44
C ASP A 121 -27.63 -14.13 2.44
N GLY A 122 -28.41 -13.19 2.93
CA GLY A 122 -27.98 -12.21 3.93
C GLY A 122 -27.75 -12.79 5.34
N GLN A 123 -28.12 -14.08 5.57
CA GLN A 123 -28.03 -14.75 6.88
C GLN A 123 -26.84 -15.70 6.98
N GLY A 124 -26.19 -16.00 5.85
CA GLY A 124 -25.10 -16.97 5.79
C GLY A 124 -25.56 -18.43 5.98
N ASP A 125 -26.80 -18.73 5.69
CA ASP A 125 -27.42 -20.07 5.88
C ASP A 125 -26.70 -21.14 5.06
N VAL A 126 -26.13 -20.79 3.92
CA VAL A 126 -25.32 -21.71 3.10
C VAL A 126 -24.19 -22.34 3.90
N LEU A 127 -23.57 -21.59 4.82
CA LEU A 127 -22.52 -22.10 5.70
C LEU A 127 -23.06 -23.11 6.71
N ARG A 128 -24.26 -22.86 7.25
CA ARG A 128 -24.93 -23.75 8.22
C ARG A 128 -25.39 -25.05 7.57
N LYS A 129 -25.94 -24.95 6.36
CA LYS A 129 -26.46 -26.09 5.60
C LYS A 129 -25.38 -26.92 4.92
N GLY A 130 -24.16 -26.35 4.78
CA GLY A 130 -23.06 -27.01 4.06
C GLY A 130 -23.36 -27.25 2.57
N SER A 131 -24.30 -26.50 1.99
CA SER A 131 -24.75 -26.69 0.61
C SER A 131 -23.85 -26.00 -0.42
N PHE A 132 -22.52 -26.21 -0.28
CA PHE A 132 -21.50 -25.73 -1.20
C PHE A 132 -20.42 -26.80 -1.38
N GLN A 133 -19.76 -26.81 -2.53
CA GLN A 133 -18.70 -27.77 -2.81
C GLN A 133 -17.35 -27.33 -2.26
N ARG A 134 -17.08 -26.04 -2.34
CA ARG A 134 -15.80 -25.43 -1.90
C ARG A 134 -16.05 -24.03 -1.40
N ILE A 135 -15.25 -23.61 -0.44
CA ILE A 135 -15.14 -22.23 0.00
C ILE A 135 -13.68 -21.82 0.01
N ALA A 136 -13.38 -20.63 -0.50
CA ALA A 136 -12.04 -20.08 -0.47
C ALA A 136 -11.95 -19.00 0.59
N ARG A 137 -10.85 -18.98 1.32
CA ARG A 137 -10.49 -17.93 2.28
C ARG A 137 -9.01 -17.61 2.21
N ALA A 138 -8.64 -16.42 2.65
CA ALA A 138 -7.24 -16.08 2.80
C ALA A 138 -6.59 -16.91 3.93
N ASN A 139 -5.28 -17.14 3.85
CA ASN A 139 -4.53 -17.85 4.88
C ASN A 139 -4.57 -17.07 6.21
N PRO A 140 -5.14 -17.60 7.31
CA PRO A 140 -5.29 -16.87 8.56
C PRO A 140 -3.97 -16.56 9.27
N LYS A 141 -2.89 -17.28 8.95
CA LYS A 141 -1.54 -17.05 9.50
C LYS A 141 -0.83 -15.85 8.84
N LEU A 142 -1.24 -15.47 7.64
CA LEU A 142 -0.55 -14.47 6.82
C LEU A 142 -1.42 -13.25 6.51
N ALA A 143 -2.74 -13.41 6.49
CA ALA A 143 -3.67 -12.38 6.04
C ALA A 143 -4.72 -12.05 7.12
N PRO A 144 -4.87 -10.78 7.49
CA PRO A 144 -5.88 -10.34 8.48
C PRO A 144 -7.31 -10.75 8.13
N TYR A 145 -7.69 -10.72 6.86
CA TYR A 145 -9.01 -11.19 6.42
C TYR A 145 -9.20 -12.71 6.59
N GLY A 146 -8.12 -13.49 6.50
CA GLY A 146 -8.16 -14.92 6.83
C GLY A 146 -8.40 -15.13 8.32
N ALA A 147 -7.72 -14.41 9.20
CA ALA A 147 -7.95 -14.45 10.63
C ALA A 147 -9.37 -13.99 11.00
N ALA A 148 -9.86 -12.91 10.39
CA ALA A 148 -11.23 -12.43 10.57
C ALA A 148 -12.28 -13.48 10.13
N THR A 149 -12.02 -14.20 9.04
CA THR A 149 -12.91 -15.30 8.60
C THR A 149 -13.01 -16.38 9.67
N VAL A 150 -11.90 -16.80 10.27
CA VAL A 150 -11.89 -17.78 11.36
C VAL A 150 -12.74 -17.28 12.53
N GLN A 151 -12.55 -16.05 12.98
CA GLN A 151 -13.30 -15.47 14.09
C GLN A 151 -14.81 -15.41 13.82
N VAL A 152 -15.21 -15.04 12.59
CA VAL A 152 -16.63 -14.98 12.22
C VAL A 152 -17.25 -16.37 12.26
N VAL A 153 -16.61 -17.36 11.64
CA VAL A 153 -17.13 -18.74 11.59
C VAL A 153 -17.19 -19.39 12.97
N GLU A 154 -16.21 -19.12 13.82
CA GLU A 154 -16.22 -19.56 15.23
C GLU A 154 -17.38 -18.94 16.01
N ARG A 155 -17.61 -17.61 15.88
CA ARG A 155 -18.76 -16.92 16.52
C ARG A 155 -20.10 -17.41 16.03
N MET A 156 -20.18 -17.90 14.79
CA MET A 156 -21.37 -18.52 14.24
C MET A 156 -21.57 -19.97 14.73
N GLY A 157 -20.63 -20.53 15.49
CA GLY A 157 -20.65 -21.93 15.92
C GLY A 157 -20.36 -22.94 14.81
N LEU A 158 -19.68 -22.50 13.74
CA LEU A 158 -19.44 -23.29 12.52
C LEU A 158 -17.97 -23.70 12.38
N ALA A 159 -17.24 -23.84 13.48
CA ALA A 159 -15.82 -24.19 13.45
C ALA A 159 -15.52 -25.49 12.66
N ALA A 160 -16.42 -26.49 12.72
CA ALA A 160 -16.33 -27.72 11.96
C ALA A 160 -16.34 -27.50 10.42
N VAL A 161 -16.99 -26.43 9.95
CA VAL A 161 -17.01 -26.06 8.52
C VAL A 161 -15.62 -25.70 8.03
N LEU A 162 -14.77 -25.12 8.89
CA LEU A 162 -13.41 -24.70 8.55
C LEU A 162 -12.41 -25.88 8.52
N GLN A 163 -12.72 -27.00 9.15
CA GLN A 163 -11.83 -28.17 9.16
C GLN A 163 -11.80 -28.89 7.80
N ASN A 164 -12.82 -28.66 6.97
CA ASN A 164 -12.98 -29.29 5.65
C ASN A 164 -12.66 -28.34 4.49
N ILE A 165 -11.95 -27.25 4.76
CA ILE A 165 -11.64 -26.19 3.77
C ILE A 165 -10.15 -26.05 3.59
#